data_7a83d78a8f8f1850710fdd66a528c655
#
_entry.id   7a83d78a8f8f1850710fdd66a528c655
#
_cell.length_a   1.000
_cell.length_b   1.000
_cell.length_c   1.000
_cell.angle_alpha   90.00
_cell.angle_beta   90.00
_cell.angle_gamma   90.00
#
_symmetry.space_group_name_H-M   'P 1'
#
loop_
_entity.id
_entity.type
_entity.pdbx_description
1 polymer ?
#
loop_
_entity_poly.entity_id
_entity_poly.type
_entity_poly.pdbx_seq_one_letter_code
_entity_poly.pdbx_strand_id
1 'polypeptide(L)'
;MYYQIVVHMARTADTATTYKVKIHANNGYRYASTQPLIVDPERTSGRNKHKRIHWGTLDDDMKFHPNNNYIMASPEERAKLIFPDDWDMSEAKALPSERKAGRPSASQEEDNNRLYGDIWLLEQVAIRTGLKDDLVKAFNGNKEIVDAILSIAMYQVANGGSFNRIAHWQRIEKLPFTRPLVAPFITKLTQSITEENRMNLFRLRAARVEDGDLCAVDSTSRSAYGHTLADIKWGKNKERLPLEQTNEVVVYDLKTHMPIYYRTFPGNIPDSRTIETILTDLKHAGFPNIVLITDRGYESLRNLEKYILEGQALIMWIRVKQSAALNRIREFGNFSHAPEGMEIDEDSRLYYKQYDLDYKVDVRQGCTKDSDRLKLNLYFDPVKRSEQLMQLDIDIKRQRDSLTQLKAEAYPMDDDATLKRCYSYFDITLNKESRVIESFALNNKKVEETKLSSGFYANVTHAIDYTAMQASQAYALRDEQEKYFEQEKGPIGANRQRCWSEDGKNGRLFIYFVAMTLASHVKHVWNSTELKKQFCSFTEILDEMRPVRCIEHKGHAKHITPFVGKQLDIAKAFGFNIPEGCDAKYKSRKSREKKVGRPSKAKVVSEPKG
;
A
#
# COMPACT_ATOMS: atom_id res chain seq x y z
N MET A 1 -0.44 -24.78 9.96
CA MET A 1 -1.48 -25.25 10.89
C MET A 1 -0.85 -26.35 11.71
N TYR A 2 -0.17 -25.99 12.81
CA TYR A 2 0.16 -26.96 13.84
C TYR A 2 -1.16 -27.28 14.52
N TYR A 3 -1.80 -28.37 14.12
CA TYR A 3 -2.80 -28.99 14.98
C TYR A 3 -2.05 -29.45 16.22
N GLN A 4 -2.21 -28.76 17.35
CA GLN A 4 -2.20 -29.43 18.60
C GLN A 4 -3.27 -30.50 18.49
N ILE A 5 -2.85 -31.74 18.28
CA ILE A 5 -3.72 -32.90 18.49
C ILE A 5 -3.88 -32.97 20.00
N VAL A 6 -4.83 -32.19 20.53
CA VAL A 6 -5.39 -32.44 21.83
C VAL A 6 -6.13 -33.78 21.65
N VAL A 7 -5.48 -34.86 22.01
CA VAL A 7 -6.16 -36.11 22.23
C VAL A 7 -7.04 -35.89 23.45
N HIS A 8 -8.28 -35.44 23.22
CA HIS A 8 -9.29 -35.51 24.28
C HIS A 8 -9.56 -36.99 24.55
N MET A 9 -8.85 -37.52 25.55
CA MET A 9 -9.24 -38.75 26.18
C MET A 9 -10.56 -38.53 26.87
N ALA A 10 -11.61 -39.18 26.39
CA ALA A 10 -12.81 -39.38 27.18
C ALA A 10 -12.42 -39.96 28.53
N ARG A 11 -12.72 -39.24 29.60
CA ARG A 11 -12.55 -39.69 30.98
C ARG A 11 -13.44 -40.90 31.22
N THR A 12 -12.87 -42.11 31.16
CA THR A 12 -13.34 -43.24 31.94
C THR A 12 -12.09 -44.01 32.38
N ALA A 13 -11.96 -44.10 33.69
CA ALA A 13 -11.09 -44.91 34.54
C ALA A 13 -9.93 -45.73 33.90
N ASP A 14 -8.71 -45.44 34.39
CA ASP A 14 -7.56 -46.34 34.59
C ASP A 14 -7.44 -47.57 33.70
N THR A 15 -6.92 -47.40 32.47
CA THR A 15 -6.05 -48.35 31.82
C THR A 15 -5.12 -47.62 30.88
N ALA A 16 -3.81 -47.68 31.14
CA ALA A 16 -2.78 -47.13 30.28
C ALA A 16 -2.86 -47.75 28.89
N THR A 17 -3.50 -47.09 27.95
CA THR A 17 -3.66 -47.62 26.58
C THR A 17 -2.31 -47.60 25.89
N THR A 18 -1.70 -48.76 25.71
CA THR A 18 -0.45 -48.94 24.97
C THR A 18 -0.73 -49.21 23.49
N TYR A 19 0.16 -48.76 22.62
CA TYR A 19 0.03 -48.88 21.17
C TYR A 19 1.16 -49.76 20.62
N LYS A 20 0.82 -50.90 19.99
CA LYS A 20 1.80 -51.73 19.28
C LYS A 20 2.23 -51.03 17.99
N VAL A 21 3.52 -50.79 17.84
CA VAL A 21 4.13 -50.27 16.62
C VAL A 21 4.25 -51.40 15.60
N LYS A 22 3.82 -51.18 14.38
CA LYS A 22 3.85 -52.17 13.28
C LYS A 22 4.62 -51.62 12.09
N ILE A 23 5.24 -52.52 11.32
CA ILE A 23 5.87 -52.18 10.05
C ILE A 23 4.80 -51.93 8.99
N HIS A 24 4.95 -50.83 8.26
CA HIS A 24 4.19 -50.55 7.05
C HIS A 24 5.17 -50.29 5.90
N ALA A 25 5.16 -51.18 4.91
CA ALA A 25 5.98 -51.05 3.72
C ALA A 25 5.25 -50.16 2.68
N ASN A 26 5.94 -49.16 2.13
CA ASN A 26 5.45 -48.35 1.03
C ASN A 26 6.65 -47.87 0.20
N ASN A 27 6.58 -48.01 -1.13
CA ASN A 27 7.61 -47.56 -2.10
C ASN A 27 9.03 -48.03 -1.73
N GLY A 28 9.19 -49.30 -1.26
CA GLY A 28 10.51 -49.85 -0.90
C GLY A 28 11.02 -49.46 0.48
N TYR A 29 10.32 -48.61 1.22
CA TYR A 29 10.67 -48.19 2.57
C TYR A 29 9.81 -48.90 3.63
N ARG A 30 10.40 -49.21 4.79
CA ARG A 30 9.70 -49.79 5.94
C ARG A 30 9.48 -48.69 6.99
N TYR A 31 8.22 -48.38 7.28
CA TYR A 31 7.83 -47.33 8.24
C TYR A 31 7.31 -47.97 9.53
N ALA A 32 7.85 -47.56 10.67
CA ALA A 32 7.32 -47.87 11.99
C ALA A 32 6.08 -46.99 12.27
N SER A 33 4.91 -47.58 12.46
CA SER A 33 3.67 -46.80 12.61
C SER A 33 2.68 -47.44 13.60
N THR A 34 1.83 -46.59 14.20
CA THR A 34 0.65 -46.99 14.97
C THR A 34 -0.62 -46.51 14.26
N GLN A 35 -1.75 -47.17 14.57
CA GLN A 35 -3.07 -46.78 14.04
C GLN A 35 -4.07 -46.59 15.19
N PRO A 36 -3.97 -45.51 15.98
CA PRO A 36 -4.92 -45.22 17.02
C PRO A 36 -6.32 -44.96 16.43
N LEU A 37 -7.36 -45.37 17.17
CA LEU A 37 -8.75 -45.08 16.85
C LEU A 37 -9.05 -43.64 17.17
N ILE A 38 -9.61 -42.91 16.21
CA ILE A 38 -10.12 -41.54 16.43
C ILE A 38 -11.61 -41.65 16.73
N VAL A 39 -12.00 -41.38 17.97
CA VAL A 39 -13.39 -41.22 18.36
C VAL A 39 -13.76 -39.73 18.14
N ASP A 40 -14.67 -39.50 17.22
CA ASP A 40 -15.24 -38.18 16.97
C ASP A 40 -16.54 -38.09 17.80
N PRO A 41 -16.59 -37.25 18.86
CA PRO A 41 -17.74 -37.15 19.74
C PRO A 41 -18.99 -36.54 19.08
N GLU A 42 -18.85 -35.87 17.96
CA GLU A 42 -19.98 -35.22 17.25
C GLU A 42 -20.59 -36.10 16.14
N ARG A 43 -20.07 -37.29 15.94
CA ARG A 43 -20.46 -38.14 14.82
C ARG A 43 -21.55 -39.15 15.19
N THR A 44 -22.74 -38.99 14.62
CA THR A 44 -23.92 -39.81 14.90
C THR A 44 -24.03 -41.10 14.08
N SER A 45 -23.20 -41.32 13.04
CA SER A 45 -23.20 -42.57 12.26
C SER A 45 -21.91 -42.79 11.46
N GLY A 46 -21.45 -44.06 11.33
CA GLY A 46 -20.36 -44.52 10.50
C GLY A 46 -19.19 -45.16 11.25
N ARG A 47 -18.31 -45.91 10.52
CA ARG A 47 -17.14 -46.59 11.10
C ARG A 47 -16.12 -45.57 11.61
N ASN A 48 -15.58 -45.80 12.81
CA ASN A 48 -14.50 -45.02 13.39
C ASN A 48 -13.30 -44.96 12.43
N LYS A 49 -12.69 -43.77 12.27
CA LYS A 49 -11.50 -43.62 11.43
C LYS A 49 -10.24 -43.94 12.22
N HIS A 50 -9.39 -44.77 11.67
CA HIS A 50 -8.04 -44.96 12.18
C HIS A 50 -7.10 -43.98 11.50
N LYS A 51 -6.30 -43.27 12.27
CA LYS A 51 -5.26 -42.37 11.72
C LYS A 51 -3.90 -43.07 11.91
N ARG A 52 -3.19 -43.29 10.80
CA ARG A 52 -1.83 -43.79 10.88
C ARG A 52 -0.88 -42.71 11.33
N ILE A 53 -0.07 -42.99 12.35
CA ILE A 53 1.00 -42.14 12.85
C ILE A 53 2.31 -42.86 12.58
N HIS A 54 3.22 -42.24 11.84
CA HIS A 54 4.55 -42.74 11.55
C HIS A 54 5.53 -42.24 12.61
N TRP A 55 6.30 -43.14 13.21
CA TRP A 55 7.25 -42.85 14.27
C TRP A 55 8.71 -42.89 13.80
N GLY A 56 8.98 -43.51 12.66
CA GLY A 56 10.31 -43.60 12.07
C GLY A 56 10.34 -44.56 10.90
N THR A 57 11.55 -44.93 10.47
CA THR A 57 11.82 -45.91 9.43
C THR A 57 12.68 -47.04 10.00
N LEU A 58 12.68 -48.20 9.34
CA LEU A 58 13.59 -49.29 9.61
C LEU A 58 14.44 -49.57 8.38
N ASP A 59 15.72 -49.84 8.60
CA ASP A 59 16.63 -50.30 7.57
C ASP A 59 16.52 -51.84 7.40
N ASP A 60 17.41 -52.42 6.58
CA ASP A 60 17.40 -53.87 6.31
C ASP A 60 17.86 -54.68 7.49
N ASP A 61 18.62 -54.09 8.41
CA ASP A 61 19.12 -54.73 9.65
C ASP A 61 18.13 -54.56 10.82
N MET A 62 16.88 -54.14 10.55
CA MET A 62 15.83 -53.86 11.54
C MET A 62 16.18 -52.78 12.57
N LYS A 63 17.10 -51.88 12.24
CA LYS A 63 17.45 -50.73 13.05
C LYS A 63 16.42 -49.62 12.89
N PHE A 64 15.91 -49.14 14.01
CA PHE A 64 14.91 -48.09 14.05
C PHE A 64 15.53 -46.67 14.00
N HIS A 65 15.18 -45.93 12.96
CA HIS A 65 15.54 -44.52 12.78
C HIS A 65 14.37 -43.62 13.13
N PRO A 66 14.37 -42.95 14.31
CA PRO A 66 13.26 -42.13 14.76
C PRO A 66 13.06 -40.89 13.91
N ASN A 67 11.81 -40.58 13.57
CA ASN A 67 11.45 -39.35 12.89
C ASN A 67 11.04 -38.22 13.88
N ASN A 68 10.69 -37.05 13.34
CA ASN A 68 10.27 -35.91 14.15
C ASN A 68 9.07 -36.21 15.07
N ASN A 69 8.13 -37.07 14.69
CA ASN A 69 7.00 -37.40 15.54
C ASN A 69 7.45 -38.14 16.81
N TYR A 70 8.41 -39.09 16.66
CA TYR A 70 8.98 -39.80 17.79
C TYR A 70 9.87 -38.88 18.65
N ILE A 71 10.70 -38.04 18.01
CA ILE A 71 11.62 -37.13 18.69
C ILE A 71 10.86 -36.09 19.50
N MET A 72 9.72 -35.61 18.99
CA MET A 72 8.90 -34.58 19.63
C MET A 72 7.85 -35.09 20.60
N ALA A 73 7.62 -36.43 20.63
CA ALA A 73 6.70 -37.03 21.57
C ALA A 73 7.23 -36.92 23.01
N SER A 74 6.32 -36.71 23.97
CA SER A 74 6.68 -36.63 25.37
C SER A 74 7.20 -38.02 25.88
N PRO A 75 7.99 -38.07 26.95
CA PRO A 75 8.43 -39.35 27.55
C PRO A 75 7.24 -40.26 27.87
N GLU A 76 6.12 -39.69 28.33
CA GLU A 76 4.89 -40.44 28.62
C GLU A 76 4.23 -41.02 27.36
N GLU A 77 4.25 -40.30 26.25
CA GLU A 77 3.74 -40.78 24.97
C GLU A 77 4.62 -41.86 24.38
N ARG A 78 5.97 -41.72 24.47
CA ARG A 78 6.92 -42.75 24.03
C ARG A 78 6.79 -44.02 24.85
N ALA A 79 6.54 -43.93 26.16
CA ALA A 79 6.33 -45.06 27.05
C ALA A 79 5.09 -45.90 26.70
N LYS A 80 4.12 -45.33 25.99
CA LYS A 80 2.92 -46.00 25.48
C LYS A 80 3.16 -46.80 24.19
N LEU A 81 4.31 -46.61 23.53
CA LEU A 81 4.66 -47.29 22.29
C LEU A 81 5.36 -48.60 22.60
N ILE A 82 4.79 -49.72 22.16
CA ILE A 82 5.38 -51.05 22.28
C ILE A 82 6.00 -51.38 20.93
N PHE A 83 7.32 -51.45 20.90
CA PHE A 83 8.10 -51.87 19.75
C PHE A 83 8.34 -53.39 19.82
N PRO A 84 8.47 -54.09 18.68
CA PRO A 84 8.91 -55.48 18.65
C PRO A 84 10.33 -55.66 19.26
N ASP A 85 10.57 -56.78 19.92
CA ASP A 85 11.82 -57.02 20.62
C ASP A 85 13.03 -57.26 19.69
N ASP A 86 12.76 -57.57 18.44
CA ASP A 86 13.74 -57.84 17.39
C ASP A 86 14.26 -56.54 16.69
N TRP A 87 13.81 -55.38 17.13
CA TRP A 87 14.28 -54.12 16.56
C TRP A 87 15.47 -53.54 17.33
N ASP A 88 16.48 -53.07 16.57
CA ASP A 88 17.56 -52.29 17.17
C ASP A 88 17.10 -50.87 17.46
N MET A 89 16.87 -50.59 18.75
CA MET A 89 16.43 -49.30 19.27
C MET A 89 17.58 -48.39 19.72
N SER A 90 18.83 -48.67 19.30
CA SER A 90 20.02 -47.95 19.76
C SER A 90 19.92 -46.42 19.52
N GLU A 91 19.42 -45.99 18.36
CA GLU A 91 19.25 -44.56 18.05
C GLU A 91 18.15 -43.91 18.90
N ALA A 92 17.06 -44.60 19.15
CA ALA A 92 15.98 -44.11 20.00
C ALA A 92 16.42 -43.97 21.47
N LYS A 93 17.27 -44.88 21.96
CA LYS A 93 17.86 -44.86 23.31
C LYS A 93 18.94 -43.80 23.47
N ALA A 94 19.64 -43.43 22.40
CA ALA A 94 20.65 -42.39 22.39
C ALA A 94 20.06 -40.96 22.38
N LEU A 95 18.73 -40.84 22.22
CA LEU A 95 18.08 -39.51 22.29
C LEU A 95 18.13 -38.98 23.73
N PRO A 96 18.53 -37.70 23.93
CA PRO A 96 18.52 -37.07 25.26
C PRO A 96 17.13 -37.15 25.88
N SER A 97 17.08 -37.53 27.19
CA SER A 97 15.83 -37.67 27.94
C SER A 97 15.04 -36.37 28.13
N GLU A 98 15.67 -35.22 27.92
CA GLU A 98 15.05 -33.88 27.97
C GLU A 98 15.49 -33.06 26.77
N ARG A 99 14.71 -33.08 25.70
CA ARG A 99 14.71 -31.96 24.75
C ARG A 99 13.56 -31.06 25.12
N LYS A 100 13.87 -29.90 25.70
CA LYS A 100 12.97 -28.76 25.71
C LYS A 100 12.55 -28.50 24.27
N ALA A 101 11.24 -28.40 24.00
CA ALA A 101 10.72 -28.01 22.70
C ALA A 101 11.36 -26.69 22.28
N GLY A 102 12.32 -26.76 21.38
CA GLY A 102 13.09 -25.68 20.85
C GLY A 102 14.02 -26.21 19.78
N ARG A 103 14.20 -25.46 18.70
CA ARG A 103 15.24 -25.64 17.69
C ARG A 103 16.49 -26.23 18.34
N PRO A 104 17.18 -27.24 17.75
CA PRO A 104 18.46 -27.72 18.28
C PRO A 104 19.29 -26.46 18.57
N SER A 105 19.70 -26.30 19.83
CA SER A 105 20.70 -25.31 20.14
C SER A 105 21.94 -25.74 19.38
N ALA A 106 22.20 -25.14 18.23
CA ALA A 106 23.55 -25.09 17.75
C ALA A 106 24.36 -24.61 18.96
N SER A 107 25.35 -25.38 19.35
CA SER A 107 26.31 -25.04 20.41
C SER A 107 27.26 -23.94 19.97
N GLN A 108 26.78 -23.04 19.12
CA GLN A 108 27.34 -21.77 18.76
C GLN A 108 26.36 -20.75 19.32
N GLU A 109 26.82 -19.99 20.30
CA GLU A 109 26.24 -18.70 20.66
C GLU A 109 26.27 -17.85 19.40
N GLU A 110 25.24 -17.98 18.57
CA GLU A 110 25.03 -17.07 17.45
C GLU A 110 24.70 -15.73 18.06
N ASP A 111 25.71 -14.86 18.17
CA ASP A 111 25.51 -13.45 18.33
C ASP A 111 24.53 -12.99 17.26
N ASN A 112 23.32 -12.62 17.67
CA ASN A 112 22.32 -12.11 16.75
C ASN A 112 22.78 -10.71 16.30
N ASN A 113 23.59 -10.65 15.24
CA ASN A 113 24.06 -9.44 14.63
C ASN A 113 23.25 -9.17 13.36
N ARG A 114 22.23 -8.30 13.46
CA ARG A 114 21.29 -8.00 12.38
C ARG A 114 21.33 -6.54 11.99
N LEU A 115 21.05 -6.27 10.72
CA LEU A 115 20.82 -4.92 10.20
C LEU A 115 19.58 -4.32 10.90
N TYR A 116 19.60 -3.04 11.19
CA TYR A 116 18.55 -2.44 12.01
C TYR A 116 18.27 -0.97 11.70
N GLY A 117 19.17 -0.25 11.05
CA GLY A 117 19.07 1.20 10.98
C GLY A 117 17.85 1.70 10.19
N ASP A 118 17.51 1.06 9.09
CA ASP A 118 16.31 1.35 8.32
C ASP A 118 15.03 1.00 9.11
N ILE A 119 15.03 -0.13 9.80
CA ILE A 119 13.93 -0.54 10.69
C ILE A 119 13.82 0.39 11.89
N TRP A 120 14.94 0.77 12.51
CA TRP A 120 14.95 1.77 13.57
C TRP A 120 14.29 3.09 13.13
N LEU A 121 14.67 3.59 11.93
CA LEU A 121 14.07 4.80 11.38
C LEU A 121 12.56 4.66 11.23
N LEU A 122 12.09 3.55 10.65
CA LEU A 122 10.66 3.29 10.46
C LEU A 122 9.92 3.07 11.79
N GLU A 123 10.54 2.47 12.81
CA GLU A 123 9.98 2.39 14.17
C GLU A 123 9.83 3.77 14.80
N GLN A 124 10.84 4.64 14.67
CA GLN A 124 10.74 6.02 15.17
C GLN A 124 9.63 6.80 14.43
N VAL A 125 9.49 6.61 13.11
CA VAL A 125 8.38 7.17 12.33
C VAL A 125 7.03 6.66 12.85
N ALA A 126 6.88 5.36 13.09
CA ALA A 126 5.65 4.79 13.62
C ALA A 126 5.26 5.37 14.99
N ILE A 127 6.25 5.64 15.83
CA ILE A 127 6.06 6.29 17.16
C ILE A 127 5.70 7.77 16.97
N ARG A 128 6.47 8.52 16.17
CA ARG A 128 6.30 9.97 15.97
C ARG A 128 4.94 10.33 15.36
N THR A 129 4.46 9.54 14.40
CA THR A 129 3.16 9.72 13.76
C THR A 129 1.99 9.22 14.59
N GLY A 130 2.25 8.62 15.76
CA GLY A 130 1.25 7.96 16.60
C GLY A 130 0.68 6.68 16.01
N LEU A 131 1.19 6.21 14.86
CA LEU A 131 0.67 5.02 14.17
C LEU A 131 0.76 3.76 15.03
N LYS A 132 1.88 3.58 15.76
CA LYS A 132 2.07 2.44 16.66
C LYS A 132 1.03 2.40 17.76
N ASP A 133 0.78 3.53 18.43
CA ASP A 133 -0.19 3.64 19.51
C ASP A 133 -1.63 3.44 19.00
N ASP A 134 -1.95 3.99 17.83
CA ASP A 134 -3.24 3.83 17.19
C ASP A 134 -3.48 2.35 16.83
N LEU A 135 -2.47 1.65 16.28
CA LEU A 135 -2.55 0.22 16.01
C LEU A 135 -2.77 -0.59 17.30
N VAL A 136 -2.02 -0.29 18.37
CA VAL A 136 -2.20 -0.99 19.66
C VAL A 136 -3.63 -0.84 20.17
N LYS A 137 -4.21 0.36 20.09
CA LYS A 137 -5.61 0.61 20.47
C LYS A 137 -6.59 -0.10 19.54
N ALA A 138 -6.38 -0.02 18.22
CA ALA A 138 -7.25 -0.65 17.22
C ALA A 138 -7.29 -2.18 17.33
N PHE A 139 -6.25 -2.79 17.86
CA PHE A 139 -6.14 -4.23 18.11
C PHE A 139 -6.27 -4.61 19.60
N ASN A 140 -7.01 -3.81 20.38
CA ASN A 140 -7.34 -4.08 21.79
C ASN A 140 -6.12 -4.41 22.67
N GLY A 141 -4.99 -3.74 22.44
CA GLY A 141 -3.76 -3.94 23.20
C GLY A 141 -2.92 -5.16 22.78
N ASN A 142 -3.28 -5.89 21.73
CA ASN A 142 -2.53 -7.05 21.25
C ASN A 142 -1.23 -6.63 20.56
N LYS A 143 -0.21 -6.38 21.34
CA LYS A 143 1.11 -5.94 20.86
C LYS A 143 1.75 -6.93 19.88
N GLU A 144 1.52 -8.23 20.06
CA GLU A 144 2.11 -9.25 19.19
C GLU A 144 1.58 -9.15 17.75
N ILE A 145 0.27 -8.97 17.59
CA ILE A 145 -0.35 -8.74 16.27
C ILE A 145 0.16 -7.42 15.67
N VAL A 146 0.25 -6.36 16.47
CA VAL A 146 0.75 -5.05 16.01
C VAL A 146 2.20 -5.12 15.56
N ASP A 147 3.08 -5.78 16.34
CA ASP A 147 4.47 -5.97 15.96
C ASP A 147 4.62 -6.79 14.67
N ALA A 148 3.75 -7.78 14.45
CA ALA A 148 3.71 -8.54 13.20
C ALA A 148 3.26 -7.67 12.01
N ILE A 149 2.19 -6.88 12.17
CA ILE A 149 1.71 -5.95 11.14
C ILE A 149 2.80 -4.92 10.79
N LEU A 150 3.38 -4.27 11.80
CA LEU A 150 4.46 -3.30 11.60
C LEU A 150 5.68 -3.93 10.92
N SER A 151 6.08 -5.15 11.32
CA SER A 151 7.21 -5.84 10.70
C SER A 151 6.98 -6.11 9.21
N ILE A 152 5.77 -6.53 8.82
CA ILE A 152 5.44 -6.75 7.41
C ILE A 152 5.36 -5.39 6.66
N ALA A 153 4.78 -4.37 7.27
CA ALA A 153 4.72 -3.03 6.69
C ALA A 153 6.13 -2.45 6.47
N MET A 154 7.03 -2.54 7.46
CA MET A 154 8.41 -2.09 7.35
C MET A 154 9.18 -2.86 6.28
N TYR A 155 8.96 -4.19 6.16
CA TYR A 155 9.51 -4.97 5.07
C TYR A 155 9.07 -4.45 3.70
N GLN A 156 7.80 -4.07 3.55
CA GLN A 156 7.31 -3.53 2.28
C GLN A 156 7.97 -2.18 1.95
N VAL A 157 8.18 -1.32 2.95
CA VAL A 157 8.82 -0.01 2.74
C VAL A 157 10.32 -0.15 2.44
N ALA A 158 11.02 -1.01 3.17
CA ALA A 158 12.48 -1.13 3.09
C ALA A 158 12.97 -2.04 1.96
N ASN A 159 12.18 -3.02 1.54
CA ASN A 159 12.61 -4.04 0.57
C ASN A 159 11.62 -4.25 -0.58
N GLY A 160 10.33 -4.01 -0.37
CA GLY A 160 9.29 -4.36 -1.33
C GLY A 160 9.17 -5.88 -1.55
N GLY A 161 8.32 -6.27 -2.47
CA GLY A 161 8.24 -7.64 -2.94
C GLY A 161 7.21 -8.52 -2.23
N SER A 162 7.34 -9.82 -2.42
CA SER A 162 6.33 -10.78 -1.95
C SER A 162 6.46 -11.06 -0.46
N PHE A 163 5.32 -11.10 0.25
CA PHE A 163 5.26 -11.48 1.67
C PHE A 163 5.89 -12.85 1.98
N ASN A 164 5.93 -13.76 1.02
CA ASN A 164 6.54 -15.07 1.22
C ASN A 164 8.05 -15.01 1.44
N ARG A 165 8.71 -13.91 1.09
CA ARG A 165 10.16 -13.73 1.24
C ARG A 165 10.56 -13.12 2.57
N ILE A 166 9.61 -12.58 3.35
CA ILE A 166 9.90 -11.86 4.59
C ILE A 166 10.62 -12.73 5.63
N ALA A 167 10.30 -14.03 5.72
CA ALA A 167 10.98 -14.94 6.66
C ALA A 167 12.49 -15.08 6.37
N HIS A 168 12.92 -14.95 5.11
CA HIS A 168 14.34 -14.95 4.75
C HIS A 168 15.00 -13.61 5.08
N TRP A 169 14.31 -12.51 4.79
CA TRP A 169 14.77 -11.17 5.09
C TRP A 169 14.91 -10.94 6.60
N GLN A 170 13.98 -11.45 7.41
CA GLN A 170 13.99 -11.39 8.87
C GLN A 170 15.22 -12.06 9.51
N ARG A 171 15.94 -12.94 8.80
CA ARG A 171 17.18 -13.52 9.30
C ARG A 171 18.32 -12.50 9.34
N ILE A 172 18.28 -11.52 8.47
CA ILE A 172 19.31 -10.49 8.29
C ILE A 172 18.92 -9.20 9.01
N GLU A 173 17.63 -8.86 9.01
CA GLU A 173 17.08 -7.63 9.57
C GLU A 173 16.47 -7.87 10.96
N LYS A 174 16.64 -6.91 11.85
CA LYS A 174 16.02 -6.90 13.17
C LYS A 174 14.62 -6.27 13.06
N LEU A 175 13.58 -7.08 13.17
CA LEU A 175 12.20 -6.63 13.14
C LEU A 175 11.58 -6.56 14.55
N PRO A 176 10.51 -5.76 14.76
CA PRO A 176 9.73 -5.76 16.00
C PRO A 176 9.20 -7.16 16.36
N PHE A 177 8.68 -7.88 15.39
CA PHE A 177 8.17 -9.24 15.58
C PHE A 177 9.31 -10.26 15.51
N THR A 178 9.48 -11.04 16.58
CA THR A 178 10.65 -11.92 16.75
C THR A 178 10.47 -13.34 16.21
N ARG A 179 9.22 -13.84 16.15
CA ARG A 179 8.94 -15.16 15.59
C ARG A 179 9.00 -15.14 14.06
N PRO A 180 9.34 -16.28 13.39
CA PRO A 180 9.40 -16.33 11.94
C PRO A 180 8.07 -15.97 11.26
N LEU A 181 8.09 -14.99 10.37
CA LEU A 181 6.96 -14.55 9.54
C LEU A 181 6.82 -15.47 8.32
N VAL A 182 6.41 -16.71 8.57
CA VAL A 182 6.19 -17.71 7.51
C VAL A 182 4.82 -17.54 6.85
N ALA A 183 4.68 -17.98 5.60
CA ALA A 183 3.46 -17.80 4.81
C ALA A 183 2.16 -18.24 5.50
N PRO A 184 2.08 -19.40 6.20
CA PRO A 184 0.86 -19.79 6.92
C PRO A 184 0.50 -18.82 8.06
N PHE A 185 1.50 -18.28 8.77
CA PHE A 185 1.28 -17.29 9.82
C PHE A 185 0.75 -15.97 9.22
N ILE A 186 1.37 -15.49 8.13
CA ILE A 186 0.96 -14.26 7.45
C ILE A 186 -0.48 -14.40 6.91
N THR A 187 -0.83 -15.55 6.36
CA THR A 187 -2.20 -15.82 5.89
C THR A 187 -3.21 -15.71 7.02
N LYS A 188 -2.94 -16.34 8.18
CA LYS A 188 -3.81 -16.24 9.35
C LYS A 188 -3.88 -14.81 9.89
N LEU A 189 -2.75 -14.13 9.97
CA LEU A 189 -2.70 -12.74 10.41
C LEU A 189 -3.56 -11.84 9.52
N THR A 190 -3.40 -11.92 8.20
CA THR A 190 -4.18 -11.10 7.27
C THR A 190 -5.68 -11.41 7.33
N GLN A 191 -6.06 -12.67 7.54
CA GLN A 191 -7.45 -13.09 7.71
C GLN A 191 -8.05 -12.67 9.07
N SER A 192 -7.24 -12.45 10.09
CA SER A 192 -7.69 -12.03 11.42
C SER A 192 -7.90 -10.51 11.56
N ILE A 193 -7.49 -9.71 10.57
CA ILE A 193 -7.69 -8.26 10.56
C ILE A 193 -9.15 -7.98 10.16
N THR A 194 -10.00 -7.73 11.15
CA THR A 194 -11.44 -7.52 10.95
C THR A 194 -11.76 -6.12 10.43
N GLU A 195 -13.00 -5.93 9.95
CA GLU A 195 -13.52 -4.59 9.61
C GLU A 195 -13.51 -3.67 10.85
N GLU A 196 -13.84 -4.21 12.02
CA GLU A 196 -13.82 -3.47 13.27
C GLU A 196 -12.40 -2.93 13.59
N ASN A 197 -11.36 -3.75 13.47
CA ASN A 197 -9.98 -3.29 13.66
C ASN A 197 -9.61 -2.15 12.71
N ARG A 198 -10.03 -2.24 11.43
CA ARG A 198 -9.78 -1.21 10.44
C ARG A 198 -10.51 0.09 10.78
N MET A 199 -11.81 0.00 11.09
CA MET A 199 -12.61 1.17 11.48
C MET A 199 -12.11 1.81 12.78
N ASN A 200 -11.65 1.01 13.75
CA ASN A 200 -11.05 1.55 14.97
C ASN A 200 -9.76 2.33 14.66
N LEU A 201 -8.91 1.83 13.75
CA LEU A 201 -7.75 2.61 13.29
C LEU A 201 -8.19 3.92 12.64
N PHE A 202 -9.17 3.91 11.73
CA PHE A 202 -9.64 5.12 11.05
C PHE A 202 -10.22 6.14 12.03
N ARG A 203 -10.97 5.72 13.06
CA ARG A 203 -11.44 6.61 14.14
C ARG A 203 -10.29 7.28 14.90
N LEU A 204 -9.23 6.53 15.19
CA LEU A 204 -8.06 7.06 15.86
C LEU A 204 -7.28 8.03 14.96
N ARG A 205 -7.23 7.75 13.63
CA ARG A 205 -6.63 8.68 12.66
C ARG A 205 -7.49 9.93 12.49
N ALA A 206 -8.83 9.79 12.44
CA ALA A 206 -9.76 10.91 12.38
C ALA A 206 -9.57 11.91 13.54
N ALA A 207 -9.32 11.40 14.76
CA ALA A 207 -9.06 12.22 15.94
C ALA A 207 -7.75 13.05 15.86
N ARG A 208 -6.91 12.85 14.85
CA ARG A 208 -5.66 13.61 14.61
C ARG A 208 -5.82 14.66 13.53
N VAL A 209 -6.96 14.72 12.87
CA VAL A 209 -7.28 15.66 11.80
C VAL A 209 -8.09 16.81 12.40
N GLU A 210 -7.88 18.03 11.94
CA GLU A 210 -8.55 19.23 12.42
C GLU A 210 -9.63 19.70 11.43
N ASP A 211 -10.57 20.49 11.92
CA ASP A 211 -11.56 21.16 11.07
C ASP A 211 -10.86 22.05 10.03
N GLY A 212 -11.28 21.91 8.78
CA GLY A 212 -10.71 22.68 7.67
C GLY A 212 -9.42 22.10 7.08
N ASP A 213 -8.87 21.01 7.61
CA ASP A 213 -7.71 20.38 6.98
C ASP A 213 -8.03 19.92 5.56
N LEU A 214 -7.09 20.14 4.65
CA LEU A 214 -7.22 19.78 3.22
C LEU A 214 -6.94 18.30 3.03
N CYS A 215 -7.90 17.58 2.47
CA CYS A 215 -7.78 16.14 2.21
C CYS A 215 -8.06 15.82 0.74
N ALA A 216 -7.08 15.26 0.05
CA ALA A 216 -7.25 14.81 -1.32
C ALA A 216 -7.96 13.44 -1.35
N VAL A 217 -8.93 13.29 -2.26
CA VAL A 217 -9.63 12.03 -2.51
C VAL A 217 -9.38 11.60 -3.94
N ASP A 218 -8.76 10.44 -4.09
CA ASP A 218 -8.56 9.86 -5.41
C ASP A 218 -8.63 8.33 -5.33
N SER A 219 -8.77 7.69 -6.48
CA SER A 219 -8.88 6.25 -6.60
C SER A 219 -7.75 5.67 -7.43
N THR A 220 -7.47 4.39 -7.18
CA THR A 220 -6.59 3.61 -8.01
C THR A 220 -7.21 2.24 -8.31
N SER A 221 -6.75 1.58 -9.37
CA SER A 221 -7.16 0.21 -9.70
C SER A 221 -6.03 -0.77 -9.40
N ARG A 222 -6.39 -1.96 -8.90
CA ARG A 222 -5.48 -3.08 -8.68
C ARG A 222 -5.92 -4.24 -9.53
N SER A 223 -5.12 -4.59 -10.52
CA SER A 223 -5.40 -5.70 -11.40
C SER A 223 -5.24 -7.05 -10.68
N ALA A 224 -6.04 -8.04 -11.08
CA ALA A 224 -6.00 -9.40 -10.56
C ALA A 224 -5.96 -10.42 -11.69
N TYR A 225 -5.30 -11.54 -11.46
CA TYR A 225 -5.31 -12.69 -12.37
C TYR A 225 -6.28 -13.79 -11.92
N GLY A 226 -6.73 -13.75 -10.67
CA GLY A 226 -7.66 -14.71 -10.09
C GLY A 226 -9.11 -14.24 -10.17
N HIS A 227 -10.05 -15.19 -10.28
CA HIS A 227 -11.49 -14.92 -10.38
C HIS A 227 -12.27 -15.33 -9.13
N THR A 228 -11.57 -15.58 -8.01
CA THR A 228 -12.19 -16.12 -6.78
C THR A 228 -12.84 -15.06 -5.90
N LEU A 229 -12.48 -13.78 -6.08
CA LEU A 229 -12.98 -12.67 -5.27
C LEU A 229 -14.17 -12.01 -5.97
N ALA A 230 -15.24 -11.76 -5.21
CA ALA A 230 -16.50 -11.24 -5.75
C ALA A 230 -16.41 -9.81 -6.30
N ASP A 231 -15.50 -9.00 -5.79
CA ASP A 231 -15.30 -7.60 -6.18
C ASP A 231 -14.30 -7.39 -7.33
N ILE A 232 -13.64 -8.46 -7.79
CA ILE A 232 -12.85 -8.43 -9.03
C ILE A 232 -13.80 -8.38 -10.21
N LYS A 233 -13.80 -7.26 -10.93
CA LYS A 233 -14.70 -7.00 -12.08
C LYS A 233 -13.97 -6.26 -13.18
N TRP A 234 -14.48 -6.44 -14.41
CA TRP A 234 -14.07 -5.61 -15.54
C TRP A 234 -14.50 -4.16 -15.33
N GLY A 235 -13.57 -3.23 -15.55
CA GLY A 235 -13.83 -1.80 -15.44
C GLY A 235 -12.76 -0.97 -16.12
N LYS A 236 -12.80 0.34 -15.93
CA LYS A 236 -11.78 1.24 -16.46
C LYS A 236 -10.46 1.03 -15.70
N ASN A 237 -9.59 0.18 -16.23
CA ASN A 237 -8.29 -0.10 -15.64
C ASN A 237 -7.34 1.09 -15.81
N LYS A 238 -6.91 1.69 -14.71
CA LYS A 238 -5.99 2.85 -14.72
C LYS A 238 -4.59 2.48 -15.22
N GLU A 239 -4.20 1.21 -15.16
CA GLU A 239 -2.95 0.69 -15.73
C GLU A 239 -3.06 0.32 -17.22
N ARG A 240 -4.25 0.46 -17.81
CA ARG A 240 -4.58 0.11 -19.23
C ARG A 240 -4.30 -1.37 -19.55
N LEU A 241 -4.35 -2.24 -18.56
CA LEU A 241 -4.19 -3.67 -18.75
C LEU A 241 -5.54 -4.34 -19.03
N PRO A 242 -5.60 -5.37 -19.90
CA PRO A 242 -6.82 -6.14 -20.16
C PRO A 242 -7.03 -7.16 -19.01
N LEU A 243 -7.24 -6.68 -17.80
CA LEU A 243 -7.42 -7.49 -16.61
C LEU A 243 -8.59 -6.98 -15.77
N GLU A 244 -9.27 -7.91 -15.12
CA GLU A 244 -10.21 -7.57 -14.06
C GLU A 244 -9.48 -6.93 -12.88
N GLN A 245 -10.20 -6.14 -12.11
CA GLN A 245 -9.61 -5.30 -11.07
C GLN A 245 -10.54 -5.09 -9.88
N THR A 246 -9.98 -4.60 -8.78
CA THR A 246 -10.68 -3.87 -7.73
C THR A 246 -10.29 -2.40 -7.78
N ASN A 247 -11.18 -1.50 -7.38
CA ASN A 247 -10.88 -0.09 -7.21
C ASN A 247 -10.63 0.20 -5.72
N GLU A 248 -9.68 1.05 -5.43
CA GLU A 248 -9.39 1.54 -4.09
C GLU A 248 -9.45 3.06 -4.08
N VAL A 249 -10.24 3.62 -3.18
CA VAL A 249 -10.30 5.06 -2.91
C VAL A 249 -9.52 5.34 -1.64
N VAL A 250 -8.65 6.34 -1.68
CA VAL A 250 -7.82 6.77 -0.54
C VAL A 250 -8.15 8.23 -0.24
N VAL A 251 -8.28 8.53 1.05
CA VAL A 251 -8.32 9.90 1.56
C VAL A 251 -6.95 10.21 2.15
N TYR A 252 -6.32 11.23 1.63
CA TYR A 252 -4.94 11.63 1.94
C TYR A 252 -4.92 13.02 2.55
N ASP A 253 -4.42 13.13 3.75
CA ASP A 253 -4.28 14.41 4.44
C ASP A 253 -3.06 15.17 3.90
N LEU A 254 -3.30 16.35 3.35
CA LEU A 254 -2.28 17.18 2.73
C LEU A 254 -1.45 17.99 3.74
N LYS A 255 -1.88 18.08 5.01
CA LYS A 255 -1.15 18.72 6.09
C LYS A 255 -0.08 17.80 6.68
N THR A 256 -0.45 16.57 6.97
CA THR A 256 0.47 15.56 7.53
C THR A 256 1.18 14.74 6.45
N HIS A 257 0.77 14.86 5.21
CA HIS A 257 1.26 14.08 4.06
C HIS A 257 1.15 12.56 4.28
N MET A 258 0.01 12.11 4.84
CA MET A 258 -0.24 10.71 5.14
C MET A 258 -1.65 10.28 4.72
N PRO A 259 -1.85 9.00 4.33
CA PRO A 259 -3.18 8.47 4.13
C PRO A 259 -3.88 8.34 5.50
N ILE A 260 -5.16 8.74 5.54
CA ILE A 260 -5.97 8.72 6.76
C ILE A 260 -7.13 7.74 6.69
N TYR A 261 -7.56 7.39 5.48
CA TYR A 261 -8.65 6.46 5.23
C TYR A 261 -8.51 5.82 3.84
N TYR A 262 -8.98 4.58 3.70
CA TYR A 262 -9.15 3.93 2.39
C TYR A 262 -10.38 3.03 2.37
N ARG A 263 -10.92 2.81 1.14
CA ARG A 263 -11.98 1.84 0.89
C ARG A 263 -11.84 1.17 -0.47
N THR A 264 -12.17 -0.12 -0.52
CA THR A 264 -12.18 -0.87 -1.77
C THR A 264 -13.59 -0.98 -2.34
N PHE A 265 -13.68 -0.96 -3.66
CA PHE A 265 -14.92 -1.10 -4.43
C PHE A 265 -14.73 -2.13 -5.54
N PRO A 266 -15.82 -2.78 -5.98
CA PRO A 266 -15.79 -3.59 -7.19
C PRO A 266 -15.24 -2.81 -8.38
N GLY A 267 -14.44 -3.49 -9.23
CA GLY A 267 -13.73 -2.84 -10.34
C GLY A 267 -14.61 -2.17 -11.39
N ASN A 268 -15.89 -2.53 -11.48
CA ASN A 268 -16.87 -1.94 -12.38
C ASN A 268 -17.57 -0.70 -11.80
N ILE A 269 -17.31 -0.33 -10.55
CA ILE A 269 -17.91 0.87 -9.95
C ILE A 269 -17.09 2.10 -10.36
N PRO A 270 -17.69 3.07 -11.06
CA PRO A 270 -17.00 4.31 -11.41
C PRO A 270 -16.79 5.20 -10.19
N ASP A 271 -15.72 6.00 -10.20
CA ASP A 271 -15.32 6.88 -9.09
C ASP A 271 -16.48 7.80 -8.63
N SER A 272 -17.28 8.31 -9.57
CA SER A 272 -18.43 9.17 -9.25
C SER A 272 -19.53 8.50 -8.40
N ARG A 273 -19.56 7.17 -8.31
CA ARG A 273 -20.51 6.43 -7.48
C ARG A 273 -19.97 6.07 -6.09
N THR A 274 -18.71 6.33 -5.82
CA THR A 274 -18.06 5.97 -4.54
C THR A 274 -18.25 7.01 -3.45
N ILE A 275 -18.50 8.27 -3.83
CA ILE A 275 -18.51 9.44 -2.92
C ILE A 275 -19.53 9.29 -1.79
N GLU A 276 -20.74 8.87 -2.09
CA GLU A 276 -21.78 8.70 -1.07
C GLU A 276 -21.35 7.75 0.05
N THR A 277 -20.70 6.65 -0.32
CA THR A 277 -20.15 5.70 0.65
C THR A 277 -18.98 6.31 1.43
N ILE A 278 -18.07 7.02 0.75
CA ILE A 278 -16.92 7.66 1.40
C ILE A 278 -17.39 8.70 2.43
N LEU A 279 -18.32 9.59 2.07
CA LEU A 279 -18.84 10.59 3.01
C LEU A 279 -19.50 9.94 4.23
N THR A 280 -20.29 8.87 4.01
CA THR A 280 -20.91 8.11 5.09
C THR A 280 -19.86 7.50 6.01
N ASP A 281 -18.82 6.88 5.44
CA ASP A 281 -17.76 6.23 6.21
C ASP A 281 -16.92 7.24 7.00
N LEU A 282 -16.56 8.39 6.40
CA LEU A 282 -15.83 9.46 7.09
C LEU A 282 -16.62 9.98 8.29
N LYS A 283 -17.93 10.17 8.12
CA LYS A 283 -18.83 10.56 9.20
C LYS A 283 -18.89 9.51 10.31
N HIS A 284 -19.02 8.24 9.96
CA HIS A 284 -19.02 7.12 10.92
C HIS A 284 -17.67 6.95 11.63
N ALA A 285 -16.58 7.25 10.97
CA ALA A 285 -15.25 7.25 11.57
C ALA A 285 -14.99 8.49 12.44
N GLY A 286 -15.91 9.47 12.44
CA GLY A 286 -15.81 10.67 13.27
C GLY A 286 -14.79 11.70 12.76
N PHE A 287 -14.56 11.73 11.44
CA PHE A 287 -13.75 12.79 10.84
C PHE A 287 -14.42 14.15 11.07
N PRO A 288 -13.65 15.19 11.40
CA PRO A 288 -14.15 16.55 11.48
C PRO A 288 -14.58 17.07 10.10
N ASN A 289 -15.03 18.30 10.01
CA ASN A 289 -15.42 18.90 8.73
C ASN A 289 -14.16 19.28 7.90
N ILE A 290 -13.54 18.28 7.29
CA ILE A 290 -12.38 18.42 6.40
C ILE A 290 -12.78 19.01 5.05
N VAL A 291 -11.84 19.66 4.35
CA VAL A 291 -12.05 20.11 2.98
C VAL A 291 -11.63 19.01 2.01
N LEU A 292 -12.59 18.42 1.31
CA LEU A 292 -12.31 17.38 0.33
C LEU A 292 -11.89 17.98 -1.02
N ILE A 293 -10.76 17.51 -1.55
CA ILE A 293 -10.28 17.89 -2.89
C ILE A 293 -10.43 16.69 -3.80
N THR A 294 -11.26 16.83 -4.85
CA THR A 294 -11.58 15.73 -5.77
C THR A 294 -11.30 16.10 -7.23
N ASP A 295 -10.94 15.07 -8.03
CA ASP A 295 -10.71 15.23 -9.47
C ASP A 295 -12.02 15.17 -10.28
N ARG A 296 -11.91 15.50 -11.57
CA ARG A 296 -13.00 15.42 -12.57
C ARG A 296 -13.66 14.05 -12.68
N GLY A 297 -12.99 12.98 -12.23
CA GLY A 297 -13.56 11.63 -12.19
C GLY A 297 -14.75 11.50 -11.23
N TYR A 298 -14.76 12.33 -10.20
CA TYR A 298 -15.81 12.38 -9.17
C TYR A 298 -16.95 13.35 -9.52
N GLU A 299 -16.83 14.09 -10.60
CA GLU A 299 -17.79 15.06 -11.02
C GLU A 299 -19.11 14.40 -11.45
N SER A 300 -20.17 14.70 -10.73
CA SER A 300 -21.56 14.46 -11.13
C SER A 300 -22.48 15.42 -10.40
N LEU A 301 -23.64 15.72 -11.01
CA LEU A 301 -24.67 16.53 -10.37
C LEU A 301 -25.10 15.92 -9.03
N ARG A 302 -25.32 14.61 -9.01
CA ARG A 302 -25.69 13.87 -7.79
C ARG A 302 -24.64 14.00 -6.69
N ASN A 303 -23.35 13.97 -7.02
CA ASN A 303 -22.29 14.13 -6.03
C ASN A 303 -22.30 15.56 -5.46
N LEU A 304 -22.42 16.57 -6.32
CA LEU A 304 -22.52 17.97 -5.89
C LEU A 304 -23.69 18.16 -4.93
N GLU A 305 -24.86 17.61 -5.25
CA GLU A 305 -26.02 17.63 -4.37
C GLU A 305 -25.75 16.98 -3.01
N LYS A 306 -25.06 15.83 -2.99
CA LYS A 306 -24.66 15.16 -1.75
C LYS A 306 -23.75 16.02 -0.89
N TYR A 307 -22.72 16.63 -1.47
CA TYR A 307 -21.81 17.51 -0.74
C TYR A 307 -22.57 18.70 -0.13
N ILE A 308 -23.51 19.29 -0.88
CA ILE A 308 -24.34 20.42 -0.40
C ILE A 308 -25.26 19.96 0.75
N LEU A 309 -25.92 18.83 0.60
CA LEU A 309 -26.85 18.29 1.61
C LEU A 309 -26.15 17.94 2.93
N GLU A 310 -24.96 17.35 2.85
CA GLU A 310 -24.14 17.02 4.03
C GLU A 310 -23.41 18.24 4.61
N GLY A 311 -23.41 19.40 3.92
CA GLY A 311 -22.66 20.58 4.32
C GLY A 311 -21.15 20.42 4.20
N GLN A 312 -20.70 19.46 3.39
CA GLN A 312 -19.29 19.09 3.24
C GLN A 312 -18.51 20.18 2.52
N ALA A 313 -17.42 20.62 3.12
CA ALA A 313 -16.46 21.53 2.49
C ALA A 313 -15.73 20.83 1.32
N LEU A 314 -15.64 21.50 0.17
CA LEU A 314 -15.25 20.86 -1.09
C LEU A 314 -14.48 21.80 -2.02
N ILE A 315 -13.48 21.25 -2.70
CA ILE A 315 -12.88 21.77 -3.94
C ILE A 315 -12.95 20.67 -4.99
N MET A 316 -13.78 20.83 -6.02
CA MET A 316 -13.98 19.82 -7.05
C MET A 316 -13.69 20.39 -8.43
N TRP A 317 -12.77 19.78 -9.17
CA TRP A 317 -12.57 20.11 -10.58
C TRP A 317 -13.74 19.64 -11.42
N ILE A 318 -14.18 20.52 -12.31
CA ILE A 318 -15.29 20.25 -13.22
C ILE A 318 -14.83 20.35 -14.68
N ARG A 319 -15.57 19.69 -15.56
CA ARG A 319 -15.34 19.83 -17.01
C ARG A 319 -15.86 21.17 -17.48
N VAL A 320 -15.02 21.90 -18.22
CA VAL A 320 -15.41 23.20 -18.80
C VAL A 320 -16.60 23.12 -19.77
N LYS A 321 -16.94 21.92 -20.25
CA LYS A 321 -18.13 21.66 -21.08
C LYS A 321 -19.43 21.59 -20.27
N GLN A 322 -19.39 21.60 -18.96
CA GLN A 322 -20.58 21.76 -18.14
C GLN A 322 -21.22 23.12 -18.35
N SER A 323 -22.55 23.17 -18.30
CA SER A 323 -23.32 24.38 -18.57
C SER A 323 -22.91 25.57 -17.70
N ALA A 324 -22.62 25.33 -16.42
CA ALA A 324 -22.21 26.38 -15.50
C ALA A 324 -20.91 27.07 -15.96
N ALA A 325 -19.87 26.32 -16.29
CA ALA A 325 -18.60 26.86 -16.75
C ALA A 325 -18.69 27.37 -18.22
N LEU A 326 -19.30 26.56 -19.11
CA LEU A 326 -19.37 26.87 -20.53
C LEU A 326 -20.18 28.17 -20.82
N ASN A 327 -21.26 28.41 -20.07
CA ASN A 327 -22.03 29.66 -20.22
C ASN A 327 -21.19 30.87 -19.83
N ARG A 328 -20.40 30.79 -18.76
CA ARG A 328 -19.49 31.89 -18.36
C ARG A 328 -18.35 32.08 -19.37
N ILE A 329 -17.84 31.01 -19.97
CA ILE A 329 -16.83 31.11 -21.04
C ILE A 329 -17.42 31.79 -22.28
N ARG A 330 -18.67 31.51 -22.64
CA ARG A 330 -19.36 32.14 -23.78
C ARG A 330 -19.57 33.64 -23.59
N GLU A 331 -19.71 34.11 -22.36
CA GLU A 331 -19.83 35.55 -22.05
C GLU A 331 -18.60 36.36 -22.49
N PHE A 332 -17.41 35.76 -22.53
CA PHE A 332 -16.18 36.41 -22.97
C PHE A 332 -16.10 36.59 -24.50
N GLY A 333 -16.93 35.87 -25.27
CA GLY A 333 -16.90 35.94 -26.73
C GLY A 333 -15.55 35.56 -27.34
N ASN A 334 -15.20 36.19 -28.44
CA ASN A 334 -13.92 36.00 -29.11
C ASN A 334 -12.88 36.98 -28.53
N PHE A 335 -11.75 36.45 -28.10
CA PHE A 335 -10.62 37.20 -27.60
C PHE A 335 -9.31 36.71 -28.22
N SER A 336 -8.37 37.65 -28.45
CA SER A 336 -7.09 37.33 -29.09
C SER A 336 -6.01 36.85 -28.10
N HIS A 337 -5.93 37.45 -26.91
CA HIS A 337 -4.87 37.18 -25.93
C HIS A 337 -5.42 36.59 -24.64
N ALA A 338 -6.24 37.35 -23.93
CA ALA A 338 -6.88 36.93 -22.69
C ALA A 338 -8.33 37.42 -22.65
N PRO A 339 -9.22 36.69 -21.92
CA PRO A 339 -10.60 37.12 -21.74
C PRO A 339 -10.66 38.43 -20.95
N GLU A 340 -11.45 39.40 -21.45
CA GLU A 340 -11.64 40.69 -20.77
C GLU A 340 -12.40 40.51 -19.46
N GLY A 341 -11.97 41.19 -18.39
CA GLY A 341 -12.60 41.15 -17.08
C GLY A 341 -12.24 39.93 -16.21
N MET A 342 -11.20 39.18 -16.56
CA MET A 342 -10.51 38.28 -15.65
C MET A 342 -9.35 39.01 -14.95
N GLU A 343 -9.11 38.64 -13.69
CA GLU A 343 -7.92 39.05 -12.94
C GLU A 343 -6.72 38.17 -13.36
N ILE A 344 -5.50 38.67 -13.14
CA ILE A 344 -4.27 37.93 -13.41
C ILE A 344 -3.47 37.74 -12.12
N ASP A 345 -3.00 36.53 -11.91
CA ASP A 345 -1.96 36.23 -10.94
C ASP A 345 -0.60 36.20 -11.67
N GLU A 346 0.25 37.19 -11.38
CA GLU A 346 1.52 37.39 -12.09
C GLU A 346 2.52 36.27 -11.86
N ASP A 347 2.52 35.68 -10.64
CA ASP A 347 3.44 34.61 -10.26
C ASP A 347 3.16 33.31 -11.04
N SER A 348 1.91 32.91 -11.10
CA SER A 348 1.50 31.70 -11.85
C SER A 348 1.19 32.01 -13.33
N ARG A 349 1.10 33.25 -13.73
CA ARG A 349 0.68 33.72 -15.06
C ARG A 349 -0.69 33.20 -15.48
N LEU A 350 -1.57 33.11 -14.50
CA LEU A 350 -2.88 32.51 -14.64
C LEU A 350 -3.95 33.58 -14.54
N TYR A 351 -4.87 33.64 -15.52
CA TYR A 351 -6.05 34.47 -15.42
C TYR A 351 -7.15 33.73 -14.67
N TYR A 352 -7.89 34.43 -13.82
CA TYR A 352 -8.93 33.80 -13.02
C TYR A 352 -10.13 34.72 -12.80
N LYS A 353 -11.29 34.13 -12.56
CA LYS A 353 -12.50 34.84 -12.14
C LYS A 353 -13.37 33.93 -11.29
N GLN A 354 -13.90 34.47 -10.20
CA GLN A 354 -14.80 33.76 -9.31
C GLN A 354 -16.23 34.25 -9.50
N TYR A 355 -17.17 33.32 -9.50
CA TYR A 355 -18.60 33.56 -9.61
C TYR A 355 -19.34 32.87 -8.48
N ASP A 356 -20.31 33.55 -7.87
CA ASP A 356 -21.29 32.91 -7.02
C ASP A 356 -22.27 32.10 -7.88
N LEU A 357 -22.61 30.89 -7.44
CA LEU A 357 -23.56 30.04 -8.10
C LEU A 357 -24.79 29.84 -7.21
N ASP A 358 -25.92 30.33 -7.67
CA ASP A 358 -27.23 30.00 -7.08
C ASP A 358 -27.58 28.56 -7.48
N TYR A 359 -27.46 27.65 -6.56
CA TYR A 359 -27.77 26.25 -6.79
C TYR A 359 -28.79 25.75 -5.77
N LYS A 360 -29.93 25.25 -6.26
CA LYS A 360 -31.00 24.74 -5.45
C LYS A 360 -31.02 23.22 -5.51
N VAL A 361 -30.92 22.58 -4.34
CA VAL A 361 -31.02 21.13 -4.21
C VAL A 361 -32.44 20.78 -3.74
N ASP A 362 -33.10 19.91 -4.47
CA ASP A 362 -34.39 19.35 -4.06
C ASP A 362 -34.18 18.35 -2.93
N VAL A 363 -34.58 18.71 -1.72
CA VAL A 363 -34.37 17.90 -0.51
C VAL A 363 -35.43 16.85 -0.33
N ARG A 364 -36.72 17.14 -0.63
CA ARG A 364 -37.90 16.28 -0.64
C ARG A 364 -39.08 17.06 -1.22
N GLN A 365 -40.05 16.37 -1.82
CA GLN A 365 -41.28 16.93 -2.41
C GLN A 365 -41.63 18.34 -1.93
N GLY A 366 -41.16 19.38 -2.63
CA GLY A 366 -41.44 20.77 -2.37
C GLY A 366 -40.55 21.53 -1.39
N CYS A 367 -39.52 20.90 -0.81
CA CYS A 367 -38.51 21.57 0.00
C CYS A 367 -37.18 21.67 -0.77
N THR A 368 -36.69 22.88 -1.02
CA THR A 368 -35.38 23.13 -1.62
C THR A 368 -34.42 23.66 -0.57
N LYS A 369 -33.16 23.21 -0.63
CA LYS A 369 -32.04 23.77 0.13
C LYS A 369 -31.23 24.64 -0.83
N ASP A 370 -31.20 25.94 -0.58
CA ASP A 370 -30.33 26.86 -1.32
C ASP A 370 -28.87 26.65 -0.87
N SER A 371 -27.97 26.58 -1.83
CA SER A 371 -26.55 26.65 -1.55
C SER A 371 -26.05 28.06 -1.88
N ASP A 372 -26.08 28.93 -0.89
CA ASP A 372 -25.48 30.27 -0.91
C ASP A 372 -23.95 30.27 -0.81
N ARG A 373 -23.35 29.07 -0.67
CA ARG A 373 -21.93 28.86 -0.42
C ARG A 373 -21.21 28.14 -1.56
N LEU A 374 -21.86 28.01 -2.73
CA LEU A 374 -21.26 27.39 -3.91
C LEU A 374 -20.68 28.48 -4.81
N LYS A 375 -19.38 28.36 -5.12
CA LYS A 375 -18.69 29.28 -6.02
C LYS A 375 -18.08 28.52 -7.19
N LEU A 376 -18.13 29.12 -8.38
CA LEU A 376 -17.42 28.66 -9.58
C LEU A 376 -16.15 29.48 -9.74
N ASN A 377 -15.02 28.81 -9.77
CA ASN A 377 -13.73 29.41 -10.10
C ASN A 377 -13.36 29.03 -11.52
N LEU A 378 -13.23 30.00 -12.37
CA LEU A 378 -12.84 29.84 -13.77
C LEU A 378 -11.41 30.37 -13.95
N TYR A 379 -10.59 29.56 -14.60
CA TYR A 379 -9.18 29.86 -14.87
C TYR A 379 -8.92 29.83 -16.37
N PHE A 380 -7.98 30.64 -16.82
CA PHE A 380 -7.53 30.66 -18.20
C PHE A 380 -6.00 30.74 -18.26
N ASP A 381 -5.42 29.81 -19.00
CA ASP A 381 -3.97 29.67 -19.22
C ASP A 381 -3.67 29.87 -20.72
N PRO A 382 -3.03 30.98 -21.12
CA PRO A 382 -2.71 31.26 -22.52
C PRO A 382 -1.76 30.22 -23.15
N VAL A 383 -0.84 29.65 -22.36
CA VAL A 383 0.12 28.66 -22.86
C VAL A 383 -0.62 27.36 -23.19
N LYS A 384 -1.42 26.87 -22.26
CA LYS A 384 -2.28 25.70 -22.49
C LYS A 384 -3.26 25.91 -23.64
N ARG A 385 -3.79 27.14 -23.82
CA ARG A 385 -4.62 27.44 -24.97
C ARG A 385 -3.88 27.20 -26.28
N SER A 386 -2.67 27.70 -26.40
CA SER A 386 -1.85 27.53 -27.62
C SER A 386 -1.56 26.07 -27.90
N GLU A 387 -1.20 25.31 -26.88
CA GLU A 387 -0.95 23.86 -27.00
C GLU A 387 -2.22 23.10 -27.41
N GLN A 388 -3.37 23.42 -26.80
CA GLN A 388 -4.65 22.77 -27.10
C GLN A 388 -5.16 23.12 -28.50
N LEU A 389 -4.95 24.33 -28.98
CA LEU A 389 -5.30 24.72 -30.35
C LEU A 389 -4.43 23.99 -31.38
N MET A 390 -3.11 23.89 -31.12
CA MET A 390 -2.23 23.12 -31.99
C MET A 390 -2.61 21.63 -32.00
N GLN A 391 -2.93 21.06 -30.83
CA GLN A 391 -3.41 19.67 -30.75
C GLN A 391 -4.74 19.47 -31.49
N LEU A 392 -5.65 20.43 -31.42
CA LEU A 392 -6.91 20.41 -32.17
C LEU A 392 -6.66 20.33 -33.69
N ASP A 393 -5.75 21.15 -34.20
CA ASP A 393 -5.40 21.14 -35.63
C ASP A 393 -4.79 19.80 -36.06
N ILE A 394 -3.92 19.23 -35.22
CA ILE A 394 -3.34 17.89 -35.43
C ILE A 394 -4.43 16.83 -35.44
N ASP A 395 -5.36 16.88 -34.49
CA ASP A 395 -6.44 15.90 -34.38
C ASP A 395 -7.42 15.99 -35.54
N ILE A 396 -7.79 17.20 -35.97
CA ILE A 396 -8.62 17.44 -37.17
C ILE A 396 -7.93 16.84 -38.40
N LYS A 397 -6.62 17.13 -38.58
CA LYS A 397 -5.86 16.55 -39.73
C LYS A 397 -5.84 15.03 -39.67
N ARG A 398 -5.49 14.44 -38.53
CA ARG A 398 -5.44 12.98 -38.36
C ARG A 398 -6.81 12.32 -38.63
N GLN A 399 -7.89 12.89 -38.10
CA GLN A 399 -9.25 12.37 -38.35
C GLN A 399 -9.63 12.47 -39.83
N ARG A 400 -9.30 13.59 -40.50
CA ARG A 400 -9.54 13.79 -41.91
C ARG A 400 -8.80 12.76 -42.79
N ASP A 401 -7.50 12.59 -42.54
CA ASP A 401 -6.65 11.64 -43.30
C ASP A 401 -7.18 10.21 -43.15
N SER A 402 -7.54 9.81 -41.91
CA SER A 402 -8.13 8.50 -41.61
C SER A 402 -9.50 8.30 -42.32
N LEU A 403 -10.38 9.30 -42.26
CA LEU A 403 -11.70 9.24 -42.96
C LEU A 403 -11.52 9.17 -44.47
N THR A 404 -10.53 9.87 -45.04
CA THR A 404 -10.22 9.83 -46.45
C THR A 404 -9.78 8.42 -46.88
N GLN A 405 -8.90 7.81 -46.09
CA GLN A 405 -8.44 6.43 -46.33
C GLN A 405 -9.59 5.43 -46.21
N LEU A 406 -10.36 5.44 -45.13
CA LEU A 406 -11.51 4.54 -44.93
C LEU A 406 -12.54 4.66 -46.04
N LYS A 407 -12.80 5.86 -46.55
CA LYS A 407 -13.67 6.10 -47.67
C LYS A 407 -13.11 5.50 -48.96
N ALA A 408 -11.80 5.67 -49.23
CA ALA A 408 -11.15 5.12 -50.43
C ALA A 408 -11.11 3.59 -50.40
N GLU A 409 -10.94 2.99 -49.24
CA GLU A 409 -10.93 1.52 -49.05
C GLU A 409 -12.35 0.93 -48.99
N ALA A 410 -13.39 1.76 -49.03
CA ALA A 410 -14.79 1.34 -48.89
C ALA A 410 -15.02 0.47 -47.61
N TYR A 411 -14.35 0.81 -46.51
CA TYR A 411 -14.42 0.05 -45.28
C TYR A 411 -15.78 0.22 -44.58
N PRO A 412 -16.52 -0.87 -44.28
CA PRO A 412 -17.81 -0.78 -43.62
C PRO A 412 -17.63 -0.40 -42.13
N MET A 413 -18.45 0.53 -41.66
CA MET A 413 -18.40 1.09 -40.28
C MET A 413 -19.62 0.60 -39.49
N ASP A 414 -19.47 -0.48 -38.75
CA ASP A 414 -20.60 -1.14 -38.08
C ASP A 414 -20.95 -0.53 -36.71
N ASP A 415 -20.04 0.25 -36.09
CA ASP A 415 -20.24 0.83 -34.77
C ASP A 415 -20.31 2.37 -34.78
N ASP A 416 -21.53 2.89 -34.70
CA ASP A 416 -21.82 4.34 -34.67
C ASP A 416 -21.22 5.02 -33.43
N ALA A 417 -21.11 4.31 -32.29
CA ALA A 417 -20.54 4.87 -31.07
C ALA A 417 -19.02 5.09 -31.20
N THR A 418 -18.35 4.15 -31.84
CA THR A 418 -16.92 4.27 -32.17
C THR A 418 -16.67 5.38 -33.19
N LEU A 419 -17.52 5.51 -34.22
CA LEU A 419 -17.45 6.61 -35.19
C LEU A 419 -17.53 7.98 -34.48
N LYS A 420 -18.56 8.22 -33.70
CA LYS A 420 -18.74 9.47 -32.96
C LYS A 420 -17.60 9.78 -31.99
N ARG A 421 -17.01 8.74 -31.43
CA ARG A 421 -15.88 8.88 -30.47
C ARG A 421 -14.56 9.18 -31.20
N CYS A 422 -14.26 8.44 -32.27
CA CYS A 422 -12.97 8.53 -32.97
C CYS A 422 -12.91 9.74 -33.92
N TYR A 423 -14.05 10.11 -34.54
CA TYR A 423 -14.14 11.19 -35.52
C TYR A 423 -15.02 12.35 -35.03
N SER A 424 -14.77 12.77 -33.83
CA SER A 424 -15.63 13.70 -33.12
C SER A 424 -15.75 15.11 -33.75
N TYR A 425 -14.84 15.49 -34.64
CA TYR A 425 -14.84 16.80 -35.32
C TYR A 425 -15.44 16.75 -36.73
N PHE A 426 -16.00 15.61 -37.13
CA PHE A 426 -16.60 15.46 -38.45
C PHE A 426 -18.05 14.94 -38.36
N ASP A 427 -18.89 15.49 -39.21
CA ASP A 427 -20.21 14.95 -39.50
C ASP A 427 -20.04 13.94 -40.65
N ILE A 428 -20.43 12.69 -40.42
CA ILE A 428 -20.19 11.58 -41.33
C ILE A 428 -21.54 11.05 -41.81
N THR A 429 -21.69 10.89 -43.14
CA THR A 429 -22.84 10.25 -43.74
C THR A 429 -22.43 8.87 -44.24
N LEU A 430 -23.13 7.85 -43.80
CA LEU A 430 -22.91 6.47 -44.20
C LEU A 430 -24.00 6.02 -45.19
N ASN A 431 -23.63 5.20 -46.15
CA ASN A 431 -24.59 4.43 -46.97
C ASN A 431 -25.41 3.50 -46.05
N LYS A 432 -26.72 3.48 -46.23
CA LYS A 432 -27.63 2.73 -45.34
C LYS A 432 -27.47 1.22 -45.42
N GLU A 433 -27.09 0.68 -46.57
CA GLU A 433 -26.98 -0.76 -46.80
C GLU A 433 -25.54 -1.25 -46.56
N SER A 434 -24.57 -0.61 -47.20
CA SER A 434 -23.16 -1.04 -47.15
C SER A 434 -22.40 -0.50 -45.93
N ARG A 435 -22.95 0.45 -45.20
CA ARG A 435 -22.32 1.12 -44.06
C ARG A 435 -20.97 1.80 -44.40
N VAL A 436 -20.69 2.03 -45.66
CA VAL A 436 -19.48 2.73 -46.15
C VAL A 436 -19.68 4.24 -46.09
N ILE A 437 -18.59 4.99 -45.90
CA ILE A 437 -18.59 6.45 -45.82
C ILE A 437 -18.93 7.05 -47.20
N GLU A 438 -20.10 7.65 -47.37
CA GLU A 438 -20.48 8.41 -48.55
C GLU A 438 -19.84 9.80 -48.58
N SER A 439 -19.96 10.52 -47.48
CA SER A 439 -19.39 11.85 -47.35
C SER A 439 -19.04 12.17 -45.89
N PHE A 440 -18.14 13.10 -45.68
CA PHE A 440 -17.84 13.68 -44.38
C PHE A 440 -17.52 15.17 -44.53
N ALA A 441 -17.91 15.95 -43.54
CA ALA A 441 -17.66 17.39 -43.49
C ALA A 441 -17.18 17.79 -42.08
N LEU A 442 -16.36 18.84 -42.00
CA LEU A 442 -15.91 19.38 -40.73
C LEU A 442 -17.09 19.96 -39.95
N ASN A 443 -17.30 19.53 -38.74
CA ASN A 443 -18.30 20.09 -37.83
C ASN A 443 -17.77 21.40 -37.23
N ASN A 444 -17.96 22.52 -37.93
CA ASN A 444 -17.46 23.81 -37.56
C ASN A 444 -17.97 24.24 -36.17
N LYS A 445 -19.22 23.92 -35.81
CA LYS A 445 -19.78 24.25 -34.51
C LYS A 445 -18.97 23.63 -33.37
N LYS A 446 -18.62 22.36 -33.51
CA LYS A 446 -17.85 21.63 -32.51
C LYS A 446 -16.40 22.09 -32.44
N VAL A 447 -15.81 22.44 -33.58
CA VAL A 447 -14.47 23.04 -33.64
C VAL A 447 -14.45 24.37 -32.91
N GLU A 448 -15.40 25.26 -33.20
CA GLU A 448 -15.50 26.58 -32.53
C GLU A 448 -15.78 26.45 -31.02
N GLU A 449 -16.64 25.51 -30.59
CA GLU A 449 -16.85 25.25 -29.16
C GLU A 449 -15.55 24.74 -28.49
N THR A 450 -14.76 23.94 -29.19
CA THR A 450 -13.48 23.48 -28.65
C THR A 450 -12.46 24.61 -28.59
N LYS A 451 -12.36 25.44 -29.61
CA LYS A 451 -11.51 26.66 -29.62
C LYS A 451 -11.88 27.61 -28.49
N LEU A 452 -13.18 27.87 -28.30
CA LEU A 452 -13.69 28.76 -27.26
C LEU A 452 -13.29 28.25 -25.87
N SER A 453 -13.41 26.96 -25.61
CA SER A 453 -13.10 26.34 -24.32
C SER A 453 -11.60 26.07 -24.10
N SER A 454 -10.76 26.21 -25.14
CA SER A 454 -9.31 25.96 -25.04
C SER A 454 -8.63 26.93 -24.10
N GLY A 455 -7.73 26.45 -23.26
CA GLY A 455 -7.04 27.22 -22.24
C GLY A 455 -7.83 27.40 -20.94
N PHE A 456 -9.14 27.15 -20.96
CA PHE A 456 -9.96 27.25 -19.76
C PHE A 456 -9.97 25.95 -18.95
N TYR A 457 -10.07 26.10 -17.65
CA TYR A 457 -10.39 25.05 -16.70
C TYR A 457 -11.12 25.62 -15.49
N ALA A 458 -11.83 24.80 -14.76
CA ALA A 458 -12.70 25.28 -13.71
C ALA A 458 -12.77 24.31 -12.53
N ASN A 459 -12.98 24.85 -11.34
CA ASN A 459 -13.42 24.09 -10.18
C ASN A 459 -14.62 24.78 -9.52
N VAL A 460 -15.30 24.02 -8.69
CA VAL A 460 -16.31 24.56 -7.78
C VAL A 460 -15.82 24.39 -6.34
N THR A 461 -16.11 25.40 -5.53
CA THR A 461 -15.88 25.37 -4.08
C THR A 461 -17.21 25.45 -3.34
N HIS A 462 -17.34 24.70 -2.25
CA HIS A 462 -18.52 24.70 -1.40
C HIS A 462 -18.12 24.75 0.08
N ALA A 463 -18.84 25.52 0.87
CA ALA A 463 -18.71 25.62 2.33
C ALA A 463 -17.30 26.04 2.81
N ILE A 464 -16.52 26.71 1.96
CA ILE A 464 -15.22 27.31 2.27
C ILE A 464 -15.16 28.72 1.70
N ASP A 465 -14.45 29.60 2.38
CA ASP A 465 -14.27 30.99 1.92
C ASP A 465 -12.88 31.18 1.28
N TYR A 466 -12.65 30.45 0.18
CA TYR A 466 -11.43 30.54 -0.60
C TYR A 466 -11.62 31.45 -1.81
N THR A 467 -10.60 32.24 -2.10
CA THR A 467 -10.48 32.89 -3.40
C THR A 467 -10.20 31.86 -4.49
N ALA A 468 -10.40 32.21 -5.75
CA ALA A 468 -10.08 31.33 -6.87
C ALA A 468 -8.62 30.85 -6.81
N MET A 469 -7.68 31.73 -6.48
CA MET A 469 -6.26 31.38 -6.41
C MET A 469 -5.95 30.43 -5.24
N GLN A 470 -6.53 30.66 -4.07
CA GLN A 470 -6.40 29.72 -2.95
C GLN A 470 -6.95 28.34 -3.30
N ALA A 471 -8.09 28.27 -3.99
CA ALA A 471 -8.66 26.99 -4.46
C ALA A 471 -7.74 26.30 -5.49
N SER A 472 -7.10 27.05 -6.40
CA SER A 472 -6.14 26.51 -7.36
C SER A 472 -4.87 25.99 -6.67
N GLN A 473 -4.32 26.75 -5.72
CA GLN A 473 -3.15 26.35 -4.93
C GLN A 473 -3.43 25.11 -4.08
N ALA A 474 -4.58 25.07 -3.40
CA ALA A 474 -5.00 23.90 -2.64
C ALA A 474 -5.12 22.65 -3.51
N TYR A 475 -5.67 22.80 -4.72
CA TYR A 475 -5.75 21.68 -5.66
C TYR A 475 -4.37 21.20 -6.15
N ALA A 476 -3.42 22.11 -6.37
CA ALA A 476 -2.07 21.71 -6.79
C ALA A 476 -1.39 20.77 -5.79
N LEU A 477 -1.74 20.84 -4.50
CA LEU A 477 -1.25 19.93 -3.47
C LEU A 477 -1.70 18.47 -3.69
N ARG A 478 -2.75 18.24 -4.49
CA ARG A 478 -3.23 16.88 -4.85
C ARG A 478 -2.17 16.04 -5.57
N ASP A 479 -1.20 16.65 -6.23
CA ASP A 479 -0.05 15.96 -6.85
C ASP A 479 0.69 15.05 -5.85
N GLU A 480 0.66 15.36 -4.56
CA GLU A 480 1.21 14.50 -3.50
C GLU A 480 0.48 13.14 -3.43
N GLN A 481 -0.83 13.13 -3.66
CA GLN A 481 -1.61 11.87 -3.67
C GLN A 481 -1.35 11.05 -4.94
N GLU A 482 -1.10 11.67 -6.08
CA GLU A 482 -0.70 10.93 -7.30
C GLU A 482 0.65 10.22 -7.06
N LYS A 483 1.60 10.92 -6.46
CA LYS A 483 2.89 10.36 -6.05
C LYS A 483 2.76 9.28 -4.97
N TYR A 484 1.72 9.31 -4.13
CA TYR A 484 1.39 8.25 -3.20
C TYR A 484 1.08 6.94 -3.96
N PHE A 485 0.19 6.97 -4.96
CA PHE A 485 -0.14 5.78 -5.73
C PHE A 485 1.03 5.23 -6.55
N GLU A 486 1.91 6.09 -7.06
CA GLU A 486 3.15 5.66 -7.72
C GLU A 486 4.05 4.86 -6.77
N GLN A 487 4.20 5.30 -5.52
CA GLN A 487 4.98 4.57 -4.51
C GLN A 487 4.34 3.24 -4.15
N GLU A 488 3.04 3.24 -3.93
CA GLU A 488 2.30 2.05 -3.54
C GLU A 488 2.41 0.94 -4.58
N LYS A 489 2.28 1.29 -5.85
CA LYS A 489 2.37 0.34 -6.97
C LYS A 489 3.79 -0.03 -7.36
N GLY A 490 4.71 0.90 -7.25
CA GLY A 490 6.12 0.74 -7.61
C GLY A 490 6.94 0.09 -6.49
N PRO A 491 7.64 0.87 -5.65
CA PRO A 491 8.57 0.34 -4.65
C PRO A 491 7.93 -0.61 -3.64
N ILE A 492 6.71 -0.31 -3.18
CA ILE A 492 6.00 -1.15 -2.19
C ILE A 492 5.40 -2.41 -2.83
N GLY A 493 5.25 -2.44 -4.15
CA GLY A 493 4.85 -3.65 -4.88
C GLY A 493 3.39 -4.07 -4.70
N ALA A 494 2.51 -3.13 -4.33
CA ALA A 494 1.09 -3.38 -4.11
C ALA A 494 0.24 -3.34 -5.39
N ASN A 495 0.84 -3.49 -6.56
CA ASN A 495 0.21 -3.33 -7.88
C ASN A 495 -0.72 -4.49 -8.29
N ARG A 496 -0.69 -5.63 -7.60
CA ARG A 496 -1.47 -6.83 -7.94
C ARG A 496 -2.18 -7.42 -6.73
N GLN A 497 -3.43 -7.84 -6.94
CA GLN A 497 -4.13 -8.69 -5.97
C GLN A 497 -3.57 -10.11 -6.03
N ARG A 498 -2.97 -10.55 -4.92
CA ARG A 498 -2.36 -11.89 -4.79
C ARG A 498 -3.02 -12.65 -3.64
N CYS A 499 -4.34 -12.62 -3.56
CA CYS A 499 -5.13 -13.22 -2.49
C CYS A 499 -6.25 -14.07 -3.08
N TRP A 500 -6.69 -15.09 -2.31
CA TRP A 500 -7.72 -16.03 -2.69
C TRP A 500 -9.00 -15.91 -1.86
N SER A 501 -8.97 -15.12 -0.78
CA SER A 501 -10.09 -14.85 0.11
C SER A 501 -10.27 -13.36 0.34
N GLU A 502 -11.51 -12.94 0.59
CA GLU A 502 -11.85 -11.54 0.88
C GLU A 502 -11.13 -11.04 2.14
N ASP A 503 -11.14 -11.81 3.23
CA ASP A 503 -10.46 -11.43 4.47
C ASP A 503 -8.95 -11.29 4.27
N GLY A 504 -8.34 -12.24 3.55
CA GLY A 504 -6.92 -12.16 3.22
C GLY A 504 -6.56 -10.95 2.37
N LYS A 505 -7.44 -10.58 1.41
CA LYS A 505 -7.30 -9.36 0.60
C LYS A 505 -7.37 -8.11 1.49
N ASN A 506 -8.41 -8.02 2.31
CA ASN A 506 -8.65 -6.86 3.16
C ASN A 506 -7.53 -6.66 4.18
N GLY A 507 -7.07 -7.75 4.82
CA GLY A 507 -5.94 -7.67 5.75
C GLY A 507 -4.62 -7.29 5.07
N ARG A 508 -4.38 -7.76 3.84
CA ARG A 508 -3.19 -7.37 3.07
C ARG A 508 -3.22 -5.89 2.68
N LEU A 509 -4.36 -5.39 2.23
CA LEU A 509 -4.55 -3.96 1.92
C LEU A 509 -4.36 -3.08 3.15
N PHE A 510 -4.84 -3.54 4.31
CA PHE A 510 -4.59 -2.86 5.58
C PHE A 510 -3.08 -2.75 5.88
N ILE A 511 -2.32 -3.82 5.68
CA ILE A 511 -0.86 -3.79 5.87
C ILE A 511 -0.19 -2.84 4.86
N TYR A 512 -0.65 -2.78 3.62
CA TYR A 512 -0.16 -1.80 2.65
C TYR A 512 -0.49 -0.36 3.07
N PHE A 513 -1.68 -0.12 3.60
CA PHE A 513 -2.05 1.19 4.15
C PHE A 513 -1.12 1.61 5.30
N VAL A 514 -0.79 0.69 6.22
CA VAL A 514 0.20 0.92 7.29
C VAL A 514 1.58 1.20 6.71
N ALA A 515 2.02 0.43 5.71
CA ALA A 515 3.30 0.65 5.02
C ALA A 515 3.35 2.01 4.33
N MET A 516 2.27 2.40 3.67
CA MET A 516 2.17 3.69 2.99
C MET A 516 2.16 4.87 3.96
N THR A 517 1.57 4.72 5.15
CA THR A 517 1.65 5.74 6.19
C THR A 517 3.11 6.00 6.61
N LEU A 518 3.91 4.94 6.78
CA LEU A 518 5.34 5.06 7.07
C LEU A 518 6.11 5.70 5.91
N ALA A 519 5.93 5.18 4.69
CA ALA A 519 6.63 5.65 3.49
C ALA A 519 6.32 7.12 3.17
N SER A 520 5.05 7.53 3.31
CA SER A 520 4.61 8.90 3.07
C SER A 520 5.30 9.89 4.01
N HIS A 521 5.42 9.55 5.29
CA HIS A 521 6.14 10.41 6.24
C HIS A 521 7.63 10.51 5.92
N VAL A 522 8.28 9.37 5.60
CA VAL A 522 9.71 9.39 5.21
C VAL A 522 9.91 10.27 3.97
N LYS A 523 9.04 10.14 2.96
CA LYS A 523 9.08 10.95 1.74
C LYS A 523 8.84 12.43 2.02
N HIS A 524 7.88 12.75 2.89
CA HIS A 524 7.61 14.13 3.28
C HIS A 524 8.86 14.78 3.89
N VAL A 525 9.49 14.14 4.88
CA VAL A 525 10.72 14.65 5.50
C VAL A 525 11.84 14.77 4.49
N TRP A 526 12.02 13.79 3.60
CA TRP A 526 13.00 13.88 2.52
C TRP A 526 12.76 15.10 1.62
N ASN A 527 11.52 15.34 1.19
CA ASN A 527 11.18 16.45 0.29
C ASN A 527 11.30 17.84 0.94
N SER A 528 11.03 17.93 2.25
CA SER A 528 10.94 19.19 3.00
C SER A 528 12.26 19.59 3.70
N THR A 529 13.31 18.77 3.60
CA THR A 529 14.59 19.02 4.26
C THR A 529 15.78 19.01 3.29
N GLU A 530 16.96 19.34 3.80
CA GLU A 530 18.22 19.27 3.04
C GLU A 530 18.57 17.84 2.54
N LEU A 531 17.87 16.81 3.02
CA LEU A 531 18.05 15.44 2.56
C LEU A 531 17.76 15.30 1.05
N LYS A 532 16.85 16.11 0.50
CA LYS A 532 16.57 16.13 -0.94
C LYS A 532 17.77 16.47 -1.80
N LYS A 533 18.73 17.24 -1.27
CA LYS A 533 19.99 17.56 -1.97
C LYS A 533 21.03 16.46 -1.85
N GLN A 534 20.90 15.59 -0.85
CA GLN A 534 21.88 14.53 -0.54
C GLN A 534 21.49 13.17 -1.13
N PHE A 535 20.19 12.93 -1.33
CA PHE A 535 19.63 11.65 -1.78
C PHE A 535 18.66 11.86 -2.93
N CYS A 536 18.73 11.01 -3.96
CA CYS A 536 17.86 11.07 -5.13
C CYS A 536 16.44 10.56 -4.84
N SER A 537 16.28 9.73 -3.80
CA SER A 537 14.99 9.16 -3.40
C SER A 537 14.93 8.90 -1.90
N PHE A 538 13.71 8.75 -1.38
CA PHE A 538 13.53 8.36 0.03
C PHE A 538 14.01 6.93 0.31
N THR A 539 14.06 6.06 -0.70
CA THR A 539 14.58 4.69 -0.56
C THR A 539 16.08 4.69 -0.30
N GLU A 540 16.83 5.61 -0.90
CA GLU A 540 18.27 5.77 -0.60
C GLU A 540 18.53 6.16 0.86
N ILE A 541 17.59 6.88 1.51
CA ILE A 541 17.68 7.16 2.94
C ILE A 541 17.64 5.87 3.75
N LEU A 542 16.74 4.94 3.38
CA LEU A 542 16.64 3.64 4.04
C LEU A 542 17.89 2.80 3.81
N ASP A 543 18.40 2.81 2.57
CA ASP A 543 19.64 2.10 2.22
C ASP A 543 20.87 2.66 2.96
N GLU A 544 20.98 3.98 3.14
CA GLU A 544 22.02 4.61 3.93
C GLU A 544 21.93 4.25 5.42
N MET A 545 20.72 4.13 5.95
CA MET A 545 20.48 3.75 7.35
C MET A 545 20.73 2.27 7.60
N ARG A 546 20.44 1.39 6.65
CA ARG A 546 20.46 -0.09 6.79
C ARG A 546 21.75 -0.66 7.40
N PRO A 547 22.98 -0.17 7.13
CA PRO A 547 24.23 -0.72 7.70
C PRO A 547 24.33 -0.62 9.24
N VAL A 548 23.54 0.22 9.91
CA VAL A 548 23.49 0.25 11.37
C VAL A 548 22.96 -1.09 11.88
N ARG A 549 23.64 -1.69 12.84
CA ARG A 549 23.36 -3.05 13.33
C ARG A 549 22.89 -3.06 14.76
N CYS A 550 22.02 -3.99 15.07
CA CYS A 550 21.65 -4.39 16.42
C CYS A 550 22.34 -5.72 16.76
N ILE A 551 23.18 -5.72 17.77
CA ILE A 551 23.91 -6.87 18.28
C ILE A 551 23.29 -7.31 19.59
N GLU A 552 22.78 -8.53 19.65
CA GLU A 552 22.13 -9.09 20.84
C GLU A 552 22.94 -10.29 21.33
N HIS A 553 23.60 -10.12 22.47
CA HIS A 553 24.25 -11.23 23.18
C HIS A 553 23.31 -11.78 24.25
N LYS A 554 23.30 -13.09 24.44
CA LYS A 554 22.47 -13.75 25.45
C LYS A 554 22.87 -13.26 26.85
N GLY A 555 21.94 -12.62 27.56
CA GLY A 555 22.16 -12.09 28.92
C GLY A 555 22.80 -10.69 29.00
N HIS A 556 23.04 -10.05 27.89
CA HIS A 556 23.56 -8.68 27.81
C HIS A 556 22.53 -7.69 27.24
N ALA A 557 22.73 -6.41 27.52
CA ALA A 557 21.93 -5.36 26.89
C ALA A 557 22.17 -5.33 25.37
N LYS A 558 21.15 -4.96 24.61
CA LYS A 558 21.26 -4.75 23.16
C LYS A 558 22.29 -3.67 22.88
N HIS A 559 23.19 -3.94 21.93
CA HIS A 559 24.14 -2.96 21.46
C HIS A 559 23.77 -2.54 20.02
N ILE A 560 23.67 -1.23 19.78
CA ILE A 560 23.45 -0.67 18.44
C ILE A 560 24.76 -0.05 17.98
N THR A 561 25.20 -0.37 16.76
CA THR A 561 26.43 0.21 16.23
C THR A 561 26.30 1.71 16.04
N PRO A 562 27.40 2.48 16.14
CA PRO A 562 27.33 3.94 16.02
C PRO A 562 26.78 4.40 14.68
N PHE A 563 26.01 5.46 14.71
CA PHE A 563 25.57 6.20 13.52
C PHE A 563 26.74 7.08 13.05
N VAL A 564 26.99 7.10 11.75
CA VAL A 564 28.12 7.82 11.16
C VAL A 564 27.71 8.62 9.93
N GLY A 565 28.37 9.77 9.70
CA GLY A 565 28.21 10.56 8.48
C GLY A 565 26.74 10.93 8.19
N LYS A 566 26.25 10.59 7.01
CA LYS A 566 24.90 10.90 6.55
C LYS A 566 23.78 10.31 7.43
N GLN A 567 24.06 9.21 8.14
CA GLN A 567 23.08 8.62 9.09
C GLN A 567 22.74 9.58 10.24
N LEU A 568 23.72 10.36 10.70
CA LEU A 568 23.50 11.43 11.69
C LEU A 568 22.65 12.56 11.12
N ASP A 569 22.90 12.95 9.87
CA ASP A 569 22.14 13.99 9.18
C ASP A 569 20.69 13.56 8.98
N ILE A 570 20.45 12.28 8.65
CA ILE A 570 19.12 11.68 8.54
C ILE A 570 18.40 11.77 9.91
N ALA A 571 19.00 11.22 10.96
CA ALA A 571 18.40 11.24 12.31
C ALA A 571 18.06 12.67 12.75
N LYS A 572 18.95 13.63 12.48
CA LYS A 572 18.74 15.05 12.77
C LYS A 572 17.58 15.66 11.96
N ALA A 573 17.51 15.38 10.65
CA ALA A 573 16.45 15.90 9.79
C ALA A 573 15.06 15.39 10.21
N PHE A 574 14.98 14.15 10.68
CA PHE A 574 13.77 13.58 11.28
C PHE A 574 13.50 14.06 12.70
N GLY A 575 14.45 14.75 13.37
CA GLY A 575 14.34 15.16 14.75
C GLY A 575 14.31 13.99 15.73
N PHE A 576 14.99 12.88 15.40
CA PHE A 576 15.07 11.68 16.24
C PHE A 576 16.33 11.67 17.09
N ASN A 577 16.17 11.31 18.36
CA ASN A 577 17.30 11.10 19.25
C ASN A 577 17.94 9.74 18.96
N ILE A 578 19.24 9.76 18.73
CA ILE A 578 20.04 8.55 18.55
C ILE A 578 20.11 7.81 19.87
N PRO A 579 20.06 6.45 19.91
CA PRO A 579 20.22 5.67 21.11
C PRO A 579 21.51 6.02 21.87
N GLU A 580 21.47 6.04 23.20
CA GLU A 580 22.62 6.34 24.04
C GLU A 580 23.82 5.45 23.68
N GLY A 581 25.02 6.07 23.58
CA GLY A 581 26.26 5.38 23.22
C GLY A 581 26.45 5.14 21.72
N CYS A 582 25.46 5.50 20.87
CA CYS A 582 25.56 5.34 19.42
C CYS A 582 26.04 6.61 18.69
N ASP A 583 26.32 7.69 19.39
CA ASP A 583 26.82 8.98 18.90
C ASP A 583 28.35 9.04 18.86
N ALA A 584 29.02 7.96 18.50
CA ALA A 584 30.48 7.93 18.44
C ALA A 584 31.01 9.06 17.55
N LYS A 585 31.62 10.08 18.16
CA LYS A 585 32.41 11.07 17.45
C LYS A 585 33.50 10.31 16.66
N TYR A 586 33.30 10.18 15.37
CA TYR A 586 34.28 9.59 14.48
C TYR A 586 35.54 10.47 14.53
N LYS A 587 36.51 10.08 15.37
CA LYS A 587 37.87 10.64 15.30
C LYS A 587 38.42 10.17 13.98
N SER A 588 38.46 11.07 13.00
CA SER A 588 38.97 10.76 11.68
C SER A 588 40.39 10.12 11.79
N ARG A 589 40.68 9.12 10.98
CA ARG A 589 42.00 8.47 10.88
C ARG A 589 43.16 9.46 10.71
N LYS A 590 42.89 10.66 10.18
CA LYS A 590 43.83 11.76 10.01
C LYS A 590 44.39 12.31 11.34
N SER A 591 43.75 12.11 12.46
CA SER A 591 44.31 12.53 13.77
C SER A 591 45.22 11.50 14.41
N ARG A 592 45.29 10.27 13.90
CA ARG A 592 46.22 9.23 14.38
C ARG A 592 47.54 9.22 13.66
N GLU A 593 47.64 9.76 12.45
CA GLU A 593 48.91 9.79 11.67
C GLU A 593 49.87 10.91 12.09
N LYS A 594 49.46 11.86 12.95
CA LYS A 594 50.31 12.96 13.42
C LYS A 594 51.05 12.69 14.73
N LYS A 595 51.03 11.47 15.29
CA LYS A 595 51.70 11.13 16.56
C LYS A 595 52.78 10.05 16.43
N VAL A 596 53.31 9.77 15.28
CA VAL A 596 54.47 8.87 15.12
C VAL A 596 55.55 9.59 14.33
N GLY A 597 56.30 10.39 15.05
CA GLY A 597 57.55 10.96 14.57
C GLY A 597 58.45 11.19 15.80
N ARG A 598 59.08 10.14 16.32
CA ARG A 598 60.26 10.30 17.16
C ARG A 598 61.37 10.87 16.28
N PRO A 599 62.05 11.97 16.66
CA PRO A 599 63.21 12.44 15.93
C PRO A 599 64.32 11.40 16.02
N SER A 600 64.83 10.96 14.86
CA SER A 600 66.00 10.13 14.77
C SER A 600 67.21 10.92 15.30
N LYS A 601 67.96 10.33 16.24
CA LYS A 601 69.26 10.85 16.69
C LYS A 601 70.21 10.99 15.48
N ALA A 602 70.63 12.21 15.22
CA ALA A 602 71.69 12.51 14.26
C ALA A 602 72.97 11.73 14.66
N LYS A 603 73.48 10.95 13.75
CA LYS A 603 74.86 10.37 13.86
C LYS A 603 75.83 11.51 13.68
N VAL A 604 76.65 11.74 14.74
CA VAL A 604 77.88 12.55 14.66
C VAL A 604 78.85 11.81 13.77
N VAL A 605 79.19 12.41 12.61
CA VAL A 605 80.27 11.97 11.78
C VAL A 605 81.55 12.66 12.30
N SER A 606 82.48 11.87 12.80
CA SER A 606 83.79 12.30 13.18
C SER A 606 84.64 12.52 11.89
N GLU A 607 85.17 13.72 11.76
CA GLU A 607 86.22 14.03 10.72
C GLU A 607 87.45 13.20 10.95
N PRO A 608 88.15 12.75 9.89
CA PRO A 608 89.47 12.20 10.00
C PRO A 608 90.49 13.34 9.98
N LYS A 609 91.42 13.30 10.94
CA LYS A 609 92.69 14.07 10.94
C LYS A 609 93.61 13.44 9.97
N GLY A 610 94.23 14.25 9.14
CA GLY A 610 95.39 13.94 8.35
C GLY A 610 95.57 14.92 7.22
#